data_51145a8d4dcfaaddc1e262c1c71336f2
#
_entry.id   51145a8d4dcfaaddc1e262c1c71336f2
#
_cell.length_a   1.000
_cell.length_b   1.000
_cell.length_c   1.000
_cell.angle_alpha   90.00
_cell.angle_beta   90.00
_cell.angle_gamma   90.00
#
_symmetry.space_group_name_H-M   'P 1'
#
loop_
_entity.id
_entity.type
_entity.pdbx_description
1 polymer ?
#
loop_
_entity_poly.entity_id
_entity_poly.type
_entity_poly.pdbx_seq_one_letter_code
_entity_poly.pdbx_strand_id
1 'polypeptide(L)'
;MVGQGGDGGKGGGGGGGGGAGGGRGGRGGAGGRGDSGAPTADGALEGGTGGIGGTGGSAIAFGNGGQGGAGGTGGDHSGGNGIGGKGGASGNGGNAGQVFGDGGTGGTGGAGGAGSGTKAGGTGSDGGHGGNATLIGNGGDGGAGGAGGAGGAGSPAGAPGNGGTGGTGGVLFGQSGSSGPPGAAALAFPSLSSSVPILGPYEDLIANTVANLASIGNTWLADPAPFLQQYLANQFGYGQLTLTALTDATRDFAIGLAGIPPSLQSALQALAAGDVSGAVTDVLGAVVKVFVSGVDASDLSNILLLGPVGDLFPILSIPGAMSQNFTNVVMTVTDTTIAFSIDTTNLTGVMTFGLPLAMTLNAVGSPITTAIAFAESTTAFVSAVQAGNLQAAAAALVGAPANVANGFLNGEARLPLALPTSATGGIPVTVEVPVGGILAPLQPFQATAVIPVIGPVTVTLEGTPAGGIVPALVNYAPTQLAQAIAP
;
A
#
# COMPACT_ATOMS: atom_id res chain seq x y z
N MET A 1 -17.02 -32.60 22.68
CA MET A 1 -16.82 -32.11 21.29
C MET A 1 -15.62 -31.19 21.30
N VAL A 2 -14.53 -31.56 20.63
CA VAL A 2 -13.36 -30.70 20.46
C VAL A 2 -13.75 -29.67 19.41
N GLY A 3 -13.97 -28.41 19.81
CA GLY A 3 -14.28 -27.34 18.89
C GLY A 3 -13.02 -26.82 18.23
N GLN A 4 -12.93 -26.82 16.90
CA GLN A 4 -11.96 -26.04 16.17
C GLN A 4 -12.43 -24.57 16.11
N GLY A 5 -11.53 -23.62 16.12
CA GLY A 5 -11.86 -22.24 15.78
C GLY A 5 -12.44 -22.16 14.36
N GLY A 6 -13.35 -21.22 14.12
CA GLY A 6 -13.95 -21.03 12.81
C GLY A 6 -12.92 -20.63 11.74
N ASP A 7 -13.13 -21.08 10.51
CA ASP A 7 -12.31 -20.66 9.37
C ASP A 7 -12.66 -19.22 8.96
N GLY A 8 -11.64 -18.46 8.52
CA GLY A 8 -11.85 -17.13 7.94
C GLY A 8 -12.60 -17.24 6.61
N GLY A 9 -13.36 -16.21 6.30
CA GLY A 9 -14.11 -16.10 5.04
C GLY A 9 -13.20 -16.11 3.81
N LYS A 10 -13.69 -16.65 2.70
CA LYS A 10 -12.98 -16.61 1.41
C LYS A 10 -12.99 -15.19 0.84
N GLY A 11 -11.84 -14.76 0.31
CA GLY A 11 -11.77 -13.55 -0.49
C GLY A 11 -12.55 -13.70 -1.81
N GLY A 12 -13.11 -12.61 -2.27
CA GLY A 12 -13.81 -12.55 -3.57
C GLY A 12 -12.85 -12.77 -4.74
N GLY A 13 -13.32 -13.44 -5.80
CA GLY A 13 -12.59 -13.51 -7.06
C GLY A 13 -12.50 -12.14 -7.74
N GLY A 14 -11.36 -11.84 -8.40
CA GLY A 14 -11.21 -10.66 -9.22
C GLY A 14 -12.15 -10.69 -10.43
N GLY A 15 -12.71 -9.55 -10.79
CA GLY A 15 -13.52 -9.41 -12.00
C GLY A 15 -12.68 -9.63 -13.26
N GLY A 16 -13.26 -10.28 -14.29
CA GLY A 16 -12.63 -10.37 -15.61
C GLY A 16 -12.48 -8.97 -16.23
N GLY A 17 -11.35 -8.73 -16.91
CA GLY A 17 -11.16 -7.52 -17.70
C GLY A 17 -12.23 -7.38 -18.77
N GLY A 18 -12.86 -6.22 -18.87
CA GLY A 18 -13.90 -5.95 -19.86
C GLY A 18 -13.37 -6.03 -21.31
N GLY A 19 -14.26 -6.35 -22.22
CA GLY A 19 -14.05 -6.66 -23.63
C GLY A 19 -13.18 -5.68 -24.44
N ALA A 20 -13.22 -5.79 -25.75
CA ALA A 20 -12.32 -5.28 -26.81
C ALA A 20 -11.81 -3.81 -26.72
N GLY A 21 -12.05 -3.11 -25.64
CA GLY A 21 -11.66 -1.72 -25.40
C GLY A 21 -10.59 -1.50 -24.34
N GLY A 22 -9.78 -2.48 -24.03
CA GLY A 22 -8.67 -2.34 -23.07
C GLY A 22 -9.15 -2.11 -21.64
N GLY A 23 -9.07 -3.12 -20.78
CA GLY A 23 -9.42 -3.01 -19.37
C GLY A 23 -8.36 -3.66 -18.49
N ARG A 24 -8.09 -3.07 -17.33
CA ARG A 24 -7.35 -3.74 -16.26
C ARG A 24 -8.18 -4.88 -15.71
N GLY A 25 -7.55 -6.02 -15.49
CA GLY A 25 -8.15 -7.10 -14.73
C GLY A 25 -8.51 -6.64 -13.31
N GLY A 26 -9.66 -7.06 -12.81
CA GLY A 26 -10.07 -6.73 -11.44
C GLY A 26 -9.12 -7.29 -10.38
N ARG A 27 -8.90 -6.56 -9.29
CA ARG A 27 -8.09 -7.01 -8.15
C ARG A 27 -8.82 -8.12 -7.39
N GLY A 28 -8.09 -9.15 -6.96
CA GLY A 28 -8.62 -10.19 -6.07
C GLY A 28 -8.94 -9.65 -4.67
N GLY A 29 -10.04 -10.09 -4.08
CA GLY A 29 -10.40 -9.74 -2.70
C GLY A 29 -9.43 -10.37 -1.69
N ALA A 30 -9.15 -9.66 -0.59
CA ALA A 30 -8.36 -10.21 0.52
C ALA A 30 -9.14 -11.29 1.29
N GLY A 31 -8.41 -12.29 1.83
CA GLY A 31 -8.99 -13.30 2.70
C GLY A 31 -9.31 -12.73 4.09
N GLY A 32 -10.39 -13.21 4.71
CA GLY A 32 -10.75 -12.87 6.09
C GLY A 32 -9.78 -13.48 7.11
N ARG A 33 -9.66 -12.84 8.28
CA ARG A 33 -8.88 -13.41 9.40
C ARG A 33 -9.58 -14.64 9.97
N GLY A 34 -8.80 -15.65 10.38
CA GLY A 34 -9.32 -16.80 11.12
C GLY A 34 -9.72 -16.42 12.56
N ASP A 35 -10.75 -17.07 13.07
CA ASP A 35 -11.21 -16.85 14.45
C ASP A 35 -10.19 -17.39 15.47
N SER A 36 -10.15 -16.78 16.66
CA SER A 36 -9.35 -17.28 17.78
C SER A 36 -9.94 -18.59 18.31
N GLY A 37 -9.11 -19.59 18.52
CA GLY A 37 -9.54 -20.83 19.17
C GLY A 37 -9.98 -20.58 20.61
N ALA A 38 -11.15 -21.09 21.01
CA ALA A 38 -11.62 -21.00 22.39
C ALA A 38 -11.03 -22.14 23.26
N PRO A 39 -10.59 -21.89 24.50
CA PRO A 39 -10.12 -22.93 25.39
C PRO A 39 -11.27 -23.87 25.76
N THR A 40 -11.07 -25.18 25.64
CA THR A 40 -11.97 -26.19 26.22
C THR A 40 -11.26 -26.96 27.33
N ALA A 41 -12.02 -27.56 28.25
CA ALA A 41 -11.48 -28.23 29.42
C ALA A 41 -10.60 -29.46 29.11
N ASP A 42 -10.68 -30.02 27.90
CA ASP A 42 -10.12 -31.35 27.59
C ASP A 42 -9.21 -31.46 26.34
N GLY A 43 -8.74 -30.34 25.73
CA GLY A 43 -7.91 -30.57 24.53
C GLY A 43 -7.18 -29.37 23.96
N ALA A 44 -6.15 -29.67 23.19
CA ALA A 44 -5.47 -28.71 22.33
C ALA A 44 -6.43 -28.24 21.22
N LEU A 45 -6.77 -26.96 21.23
CA LEU A 45 -7.55 -26.33 20.17
C LEU A 45 -6.60 -25.67 19.17
N GLU A 46 -7.01 -25.63 17.93
CA GLU A 46 -6.35 -24.82 16.91
C GLU A 46 -7.09 -23.49 16.74
N GLY A 47 -6.36 -22.42 16.54
CA GLY A 47 -6.92 -21.17 16.02
C GLY A 47 -7.54 -21.39 14.64
N GLY A 48 -8.53 -20.60 14.26
CA GLY A 48 -9.15 -20.67 12.95
C GLY A 48 -8.15 -20.39 11.82
N THR A 49 -8.31 -21.07 10.68
CA THR A 49 -7.48 -20.81 9.50
C THR A 49 -7.86 -19.46 8.87
N GLY A 50 -6.89 -18.76 8.32
CA GLY A 50 -7.12 -17.54 7.57
C GLY A 50 -7.91 -17.79 6.28
N GLY A 51 -8.73 -16.83 5.86
CA GLY A 51 -9.47 -16.91 4.61
C GLY A 51 -8.57 -16.85 3.39
N ILE A 52 -9.02 -17.47 2.30
CA ILE A 52 -8.27 -17.50 1.03
C ILE A 52 -8.42 -16.17 0.29
N GLY A 53 -7.31 -15.61 -0.20
CA GLY A 53 -7.32 -14.44 -1.09
C GLY A 53 -7.90 -14.77 -2.47
N GLY A 54 -8.63 -13.83 -3.06
CA GLY A 54 -9.20 -13.99 -4.41
C GLY A 54 -8.12 -13.86 -5.49
N THR A 55 -8.27 -14.60 -6.59
CA THR A 55 -7.38 -14.45 -7.76
C THR A 55 -7.63 -13.13 -8.49
N GLY A 56 -6.60 -12.54 -9.04
CA GLY A 56 -6.70 -11.36 -9.91
C GLY A 56 -7.44 -11.70 -11.21
N GLY A 57 -8.23 -10.77 -11.73
CA GLY A 57 -8.89 -10.92 -13.03
C GLY A 57 -7.90 -10.81 -14.18
N SER A 58 -8.06 -11.63 -15.20
CA SER A 58 -7.24 -11.55 -16.42
C SER A 58 -7.86 -10.58 -17.44
N ALA A 59 -7.03 -9.84 -18.15
CA ALA A 59 -7.45 -9.04 -19.30
C ALA A 59 -7.64 -9.94 -20.53
N ILE A 60 -8.45 -9.50 -21.51
CA ILE A 60 -8.75 -10.32 -22.70
C ILE A 60 -7.79 -9.99 -23.86
N ALA A 61 -7.90 -8.87 -24.50
CA ALA A 61 -7.08 -8.51 -25.66
C ALA A 61 -5.98 -7.51 -25.30
N PHE A 62 -6.34 -6.43 -24.61
CA PHE A 62 -5.46 -5.36 -24.17
C PHE A 62 -5.70 -5.12 -22.68
N GLY A 63 -4.68 -4.77 -21.93
CA GLY A 63 -4.75 -4.36 -20.54
C GLY A 63 -3.95 -5.26 -19.61
N ASN A 64 -3.70 -4.76 -18.42
CA ASN A 64 -2.94 -5.45 -17.39
C ASN A 64 -3.81 -6.45 -16.63
N GLY A 65 -3.23 -7.56 -16.21
CA GLY A 65 -3.82 -8.46 -15.24
C GLY A 65 -4.06 -7.78 -13.89
N GLY A 66 -5.11 -8.20 -13.19
CA GLY A 66 -5.40 -7.72 -11.82
C GLY A 66 -4.47 -8.35 -10.79
N GLN A 67 -4.22 -7.68 -9.69
CA GLN A 67 -3.45 -8.22 -8.57
C GLN A 67 -4.21 -9.35 -7.86
N GLY A 68 -3.51 -10.36 -7.39
CA GLY A 68 -4.04 -11.37 -6.49
C GLY A 68 -4.34 -10.78 -5.09
N GLY A 69 -5.38 -11.29 -4.44
CA GLY A 69 -5.72 -10.93 -3.07
C GLY A 69 -4.78 -11.55 -2.05
N ALA A 70 -4.49 -10.83 -0.97
CA ALA A 70 -3.74 -11.40 0.15
C ALA A 70 -4.53 -12.51 0.86
N GLY A 71 -3.85 -13.51 1.37
CA GLY A 71 -4.41 -14.48 2.29
C GLY A 71 -4.70 -13.84 3.66
N GLY A 72 -5.74 -14.30 4.35
CA GLY A 72 -6.06 -13.87 5.71
C GLY A 72 -5.08 -14.42 6.74
N THR A 73 -4.89 -13.72 7.85
CA THR A 73 -4.10 -14.23 8.97
C THR A 73 -4.81 -15.39 9.67
N GLY A 74 -4.06 -16.39 10.13
CA GLY A 74 -4.58 -17.40 11.03
C GLY A 74 -4.99 -16.79 12.37
N GLY A 75 -5.96 -17.42 13.04
CA GLY A 75 -6.40 -17.00 14.38
C GLY A 75 -5.35 -17.32 15.44
N ASP A 76 -5.15 -16.40 16.38
CA ASP A 76 -4.33 -16.67 17.56
C ASP A 76 -5.10 -17.57 18.54
N HIS A 77 -4.39 -18.42 19.26
CA HIS A 77 -5.00 -19.13 20.38
C HIS A 77 -4.73 -18.36 21.67
N SER A 78 -5.80 -17.91 22.34
CA SER A 78 -5.72 -17.17 23.60
C SER A 78 -6.24 -18.02 24.76
N GLY A 79 -5.35 -18.40 25.65
CA GLY A 79 -5.68 -19.15 26.88
C GLY A 79 -5.46 -20.67 26.76
N GLY A 80 -4.99 -21.31 27.82
CA GLY A 80 -4.72 -22.74 27.86
C GLY A 80 -3.57 -23.19 26.95
N ASN A 81 -3.68 -24.41 26.41
CA ASN A 81 -2.72 -25.03 25.48
C ASN A 81 -3.35 -25.14 24.08
N GLY A 82 -2.98 -24.33 23.11
CA GLY A 82 -3.54 -24.43 21.76
C GLY A 82 -2.57 -24.01 20.66
N ILE A 83 -2.71 -24.64 19.51
CA ILE A 83 -1.90 -24.39 18.32
C ILE A 83 -2.44 -23.13 17.62
N GLY A 84 -1.57 -22.25 17.15
CA GLY A 84 -1.97 -21.11 16.32
C GLY A 84 -2.60 -21.54 14.99
N GLY A 85 -3.60 -20.80 14.51
CA GLY A 85 -4.26 -21.09 13.24
C GLY A 85 -3.32 -20.90 12.04
N LYS A 86 -3.53 -21.68 11.01
CA LYS A 86 -2.77 -21.57 9.75
C LYS A 86 -3.16 -20.29 9.00
N GLY A 87 -2.19 -19.62 8.38
CA GLY A 87 -2.44 -18.52 7.45
C GLY A 87 -3.25 -18.95 6.22
N GLY A 88 -4.09 -18.09 5.68
CA GLY A 88 -4.86 -18.33 4.46
C GLY A 88 -3.99 -18.28 3.21
N ALA A 89 -4.32 -19.10 2.22
CA ALA A 89 -3.63 -19.04 0.92
C ALA A 89 -3.90 -17.71 0.22
N SER A 90 -2.90 -17.19 -0.49
CA SER A 90 -3.01 -15.99 -1.32
C SER A 90 -3.63 -16.29 -2.69
N GLY A 91 -4.14 -15.26 -3.35
CA GLY A 91 -4.57 -15.33 -4.74
C GLY A 91 -3.41 -15.13 -5.72
N ASN A 92 -3.47 -15.77 -6.87
CA ASN A 92 -2.55 -15.50 -7.96
C ASN A 92 -2.90 -14.20 -8.69
N GLY A 93 -1.91 -13.54 -9.28
CA GLY A 93 -2.13 -12.44 -10.23
C GLY A 93 -2.85 -12.90 -11.50
N GLY A 94 -3.67 -12.04 -12.09
CA GLY A 94 -4.32 -12.28 -13.38
C GLY A 94 -3.35 -12.14 -14.54
N ASN A 95 -3.61 -12.84 -15.64
CA ASN A 95 -2.80 -12.70 -16.85
C ASN A 95 -3.11 -11.40 -17.59
N ALA A 96 -2.11 -10.87 -18.29
CA ALA A 96 -2.26 -9.75 -19.22
C ALA A 96 -3.16 -10.10 -20.41
N GLY A 97 -3.55 -9.08 -21.17
CA GLY A 97 -4.21 -9.23 -22.45
C GLY A 97 -3.30 -9.92 -23.48
N GLN A 98 -3.93 -10.54 -24.49
CA GLN A 98 -3.21 -11.35 -25.47
C GLN A 98 -2.20 -10.56 -26.31
N VAL A 99 -2.44 -9.28 -26.56
CA VAL A 99 -1.60 -8.43 -27.41
C VAL A 99 -0.68 -7.54 -26.59
N PHE A 100 -1.22 -6.81 -25.62
CA PHE A 100 -0.48 -5.83 -24.82
C PHE A 100 -1.00 -5.79 -23.38
N GLY A 101 -0.08 -5.76 -22.45
CA GLY A 101 -0.32 -5.56 -21.03
C GLY A 101 0.65 -6.34 -20.15
N ASP A 102 0.78 -5.92 -18.91
CA ASP A 102 1.58 -6.60 -17.89
C ASP A 102 0.75 -7.61 -17.11
N GLY A 103 1.36 -8.69 -16.67
CA GLY A 103 0.75 -9.62 -15.72
C GLY A 103 0.52 -8.96 -14.36
N GLY A 104 -0.55 -9.35 -13.66
CA GLY A 104 -0.82 -8.90 -12.31
C GLY A 104 0.13 -9.52 -11.28
N THR A 105 0.44 -8.80 -10.20
CA THR A 105 1.25 -9.35 -9.10
C THR A 105 0.47 -10.39 -8.32
N GLY A 106 1.16 -11.39 -7.76
CA GLY A 106 0.59 -12.36 -6.82
C GLY A 106 0.26 -11.70 -5.47
N GLY A 107 -0.73 -12.24 -4.78
CA GLY A 107 -1.08 -11.79 -3.41
C GLY A 107 -0.08 -12.29 -2.37
N THR A 108 0.03 -11.60 -1.24
CA THR A 108 0.85 -12.06 -0.11
C THR A 108 0.19 -13.23 0.60
N GLY A 109 0.96 -14.20 1.06
CA GLY A 109 0.48 -15.31 1.90
C GLY A 109 0.00 -14.80 3.27
N GLY A 110 -1.02 -15.44 3.84
CA GLY A 110 -1.48 -15.13 5.19
C GLY A 110 -0.44 -15.56 6.25
N ALA A 111 -0.27 -14.75 7.28
CA ALA A 111 0.55 -15.11 8.43
C ALA A 111 -0.14 -16.20 9.29
N GLY A 112 0.64 -17.05 9.94
CA GLY A 112 0.14 -17.96 10.95
C GLY A 112 -0.22 -17.23 12.25
N GLY A 113 -1.20 -17.73 12.98
CA GLY A 113 -1.58 -17.27 14.31
C GLY A 113 -0.62 -17.71 15.40
N ALA A 114 -0.61 -17.01 16.53
CA ALA A 114 0.21 -17.40 17.69
C ALA A 114 -0.37 -18.62 18.40
N GLY A 115 0.52 -19.54 18.82
CA GLY A 115 0.19 -20.62 19.72
C GLY A 115 0.22 -20.18 21.18
N SER A 116 -0.41 -20.93 22.07
CA SER A 116 -0.42 -20.65 23.51
C SER A 116 0.00 -21.84 24.35
N GLY A 117 0.37 -21.59 25.59
CA GLY A 117 0.88 -22.62 26.50
C GLY A 117 2.16 -23.25 25.95
N THR A 118 2.18 -24.58 25.76
CA THR A 118 3.31 -25.36 25.23
C THR A 118 3.05 -25.83 23.78
N LYS A 119 2.32 -25.09 22.97
CA LYS A 119 1.95 -25.47 21.61
C LYS A 119 2.57 -24.53 20.56
N ALA A 120 2.79 -25.09 19.37
CA ALA A 120 3.43 -24.40 18.26
C ALA A 120 2.56 -23.26 17.70
N GLY A 121 3.19 -22.29 17.09
CA GLY A 121 2.51 -21.29 16.24
C GLY A 121 2.00 -21.90 14.94
N GLY A 122 1.00 -21.28 14.36
CA GLY A 122 0.44 -21.63 13.06
C GLY A 122 1.44 -21.38 11.92
N THR A 123 1.36 -22.15 10.86
CA THR A 123 2.22 -21.96 9.68
C THR A 123 1.72 -20.78 8.83
N GLY A 124 2.63 -19.98 8.30
CA GLY A 124 2.34 -19.05 7.23
C GLY A 124 2.01 -19.78 5.93
N SER A 125 1.29 -19.13 5.03
CA SER A 125 0.96 -19.65 3.71
C SER A 125 1.87 -19.07 2.62
N ASP A 126 1.99 -19.80 1.51
CA ASP A 126 2.78 -19.36 0.37
C ASP A 126 2.18 -18.11 -0.30
N GLY A 127 3.04 -17.28 -0.88
CA GLY A 127 2.66 -16.17 -1.73
C GLY A 127 2.08 -16.64 -3.07
N GLY A 128 1.18 -15.86 -3.66
CA GLY A 128 0.56 -16.13 -4.94
C GLY A 128 1.55 -15.94 -6.10
N HIS A 129 1.33 -16.67 -7.18
CA HIS A 129 2.13 -16.51 -8.39
C HIS A 129 1.74 -15.22 -9.13
N GLY A 130 2.71 -14.57 -9.76
CA GLY A 130 2.47 -13.48 -10.70
C GLY A 130 1.77 -13.99 -11.98
N GLY A 131 0.96 -13.12 -12.58
CA GLY A 131 0.32 -13.38 -13.87
C GLY A 131 1.29 -13.28 -15.04
N ASN A 132 1.00 -13.95 -16.15
CA ASN A 132 1.84 -13.92 -17.34
C ASN A 132 1.44 -12.78 -18.28
N ALA A 133 2.41 -12.19 -18.98
CA ALA A 133 2.19 -11.45 -20.21
C ALA A 133 2.22 -12.40 -21.42
N THR A 134 1.56 -12.01 -22.52
CA THR A 134 1.45 -12.90 -23.70
C THR A 134 2.37 -12.46 -24.83
N LEU A 135 2.12 -11.32 -25.47
CA LEU A 135 2.91 -10.87 -26.63
C LEU A 135 3.86 -9.74 -26.24
N ILE A 136 3.35 -8.68 -25.68
CA ILE A 136 4.10 -7.48 -25.25
C ILE A 136 3.68 -7.12 -23.82
N GLY A 137 4.63 -7.05 -22.90
CA GLY A 137 4.46 -6.65 -21.50
C GLY A 137 5.27 -7.51 -20.55
N ASN A 138 5.41 -7.07 -19.32
CA ASN A 138 6.16 -7.79 -18.29
C ASN A 138 5.29 -8.82 -17.60
N GLY A 139 5.86 -9.92 -17.15
CA GLY A 139 5.24 -10.83 -16.18
C GLY A 139 5.05 -10.14 -14.84
N GLY A 140 3.98 -10.46 -14.12
CA GLY A 140 3.76 -9.97 -12.76
C GLY A 140 4.72 -10.60 -11.76
N ASP A 141 5.07 -9.87 -10.70
CA ASP A 141 5.88 -10.43 -9.62
C ASP A 141 5.09 -11.42 -8.77
N GLY A 142 5.79 -12.40 -8.21
CA GLY A 142 5.23 -13.31 -7.21
C GLY A 142 5.01 -12.59 -5.87
N GLY A 143 3.97 -12.97 -5.15
CA GLY A 143 3.67 -12.45 -3.81
C GLY A 143 4.63 -12.97 -2.75
N ALA A 144 4.84 -12.21 -1.67
CA ALA A 144 5.60 -12.67 -0.51
C ALA A 144 4.87 -13.82 0.21
N GLY A 145 5.63 -14.74 0.80
CA GLY A 145 5.11 -15.76 1.72
C GLY A 145 4.62 -15.14 3.03
N GLY A 146 3.67 -15.78 3.70
CA GLY A 146 3.21 -15.40 5.03
C GLY A 146 4.22 -15.75 6.12
N ALA A 147 4.33 -14.93 7.16
CA ALA A 147 5.13 -15.22 8.33
C ALA A 147 4.58 -16.42 9.10
N GLY A 148 5.45 -17.20 9.75
CA GLY A 148 5.02 -18.18 10.73
C GLY A 148 4.51 -17.49 11.99
N GLY A 149 3.54 -18.10 12.68
CA GLY A 149 3.06 -17.64 13.98
C GLY A 149 4.05 -17.94 15.10
N ALA A 150 4.05 -17.14 16.16
CA ALA A 150 4.85 -17.39 17.35
C ALA A 150 4.41 -18.68 18.06
N GLY A 151 5.34 -19.48 18.55
CA GLY A 151 5.04 -20.60 19.43
C GLY A 151 4.76 -20.14 20.85
N GLY A 152 3.98 -20.91 21.60
CA GLY A 152 3.84 -20.74 23.04
C GLY A 152 5.14 -21.09 23.78
N ALA A 153 5.12 -21.00 25.11
CA ALA A 153 6.29 -21.17 25.96
C ALA A 153 7.06 -22.48 25.65
N GLY A 154 8.28 -22.35 25.17
CA GLY A 154 9.15 -23.52 24.86
C GLY A 154 8.77 -24.30 23.61
N SER A 155 7.83 -23.82 22.80
CA SER A 155 7.35 -24.45 21.58
C SER A 155 7.86 -23.73 20.33
N PRO A 156 8.04 -24.47 19.22
CA PRO A 156 8.53 -23.86 18.00
C PRO A 156 7.52 -22.90 17.40
N ALA A 157 8.03 -21.87 16.76
CA ALA A 157 7.24 -21.05 15.87
C ALA A 157 6.73 -21.87 14.66
N GLY A 158 5.64 -21.43 14.06
CA GLY A 158 5.15 -21.99 12.82
C GLY A 158 6.15 -21.72 11.67
N ALA A 159 6.18 -22.63 10.70
CA ALA A 159 7.01 -22.42 9.52
C ALA A 159 6.46 -21.24 8.68
N PRO A 160 7.32 -20.38 8.13
CA PRO A 160 6.90 -19.37 7.17
C PRO A 160 6.50 -20.02 5.83
N GLY A 161 5.66 -19.34 5.06
CA GLY A 161 5.35 -19.70 3.70
C GLY A 161 6.46 -19.30 2.72
N ASN A 162 6.49 -19.93 1.56
CA ASN A 162 7.42 -19.58 0.48
C ASN A 162 6.89 -18.38 -0.31
N GLY A 163 7.78 -17.66 -0.97
CA GLY A 163 7.37 -16.65 -1.96
C GLY A 163 6.77 -17.30 -3.21
N GLY A 164 5.82 -16.62 -3.83
CA GLY A 164 5.26 -17.03 -5.12
C GLY A 164 6.27 -16.85 -6.26
N THR A 165 6.11 -17.59 -7.34
CA THR A 165 6.94 -17.41 -8.55
C THR A 165 6.45 -16.21 -9.34
N GLY A 166 7.37 -15.47 -9.99
CA GLY A 166 7.00 -14.46 -10.99
C GLY A 166 6.37 -15.07 -12.24
N GLY A 167 5.55 -14.30 -12.93
CA GLY A 167 4.96 -14.64 -14.22
C GLY A 167 5.97 -14.49 -15.37
N THR A 168 5.68 -15.09 -16.49
CA THR A 168 6.51 -14.97 -17.72
C THR A 168 6.27 -13.64 -18.41
N GLY A 169 7.32 -13.02 -18.94
CA GLY A 169 7.22 -11.84 -19.80
C GLY A 169 6.70 -12.21 -21.21
N GLY A 170 6.28 -11.19 -21.95
CA GLY A 170 5.77 -11.34 -23.31
C GLY A 170 6.81 -11.87 -24.29
N VAL A 171 6.35 -12.66 -25.28
CA VAL A 171 7.23 -13.34 -26.24
C VAL A 171 8.01 -12.38 -27.14
N LEU A 172 7.41 -11.22 -27.47
CA LEU A 172 8.03 -10.23 -28.35
C LEU A 172 8.83 -9.20 -27.56
N PHE A 173 8.25 -8.64 -26.50
CA PHE A 173 8.90 -7.72 -25.57
C PHE A 173 8.33 -7.90 -24.18
N GLY A 174 9.19 -8.02 -23.17
CA GLY A 174 8.84 -8.08 -21.77
C GLY A 174 9.83 -8.90 -20.95
N GLN A 175 9.90 -8.61 -19.67
CA GLN A 175 10.70 -9.36 -18.70
C GLN A 175 9.78 -10.25 -17.86
N SER A 176 10.30 -11.38 -17.42
CA SER A 176 9.60 -12.19 -16.43
C SER A 176 9.58 -11.46 -15.08
N GLY A 177 8.48 -11.59 -14.36
CA GLY A 177 8.38 -11.09 -13.00
C GLY A 177 9.36 -11.78 -12.05
N SER A 178 9.71 -11.11 -10.97
CA SER A 178 10.55 -11.66 -9.91
C SER A 178 9.75 -12.64 -9.03
N SER A 179 10.43 -13.60 -8.41
CA SER A 179 9.81 -14.41 -7.35
C SER A 179 9.66 -13.58 -6.08
N GLY A 180 8.55 -13.76 -5.37
CA GLY A 180 8.34 -13.15 -4.07
C GLY A 180 9.33 -13.68 -3.02
N PRO A 181 9.64 -12.88 -1.98
CA PRO A 181 10.44 -13.36 -0.86
C PRO A 181 9.66 -14.38 -0.03
N PRO A 182 10.36 -15.30 0.66
CA PRO A 182 9.72 -16.16 1.64
C PRO A 182 9.21 -15.33 2.82
N GLY A 183 8.21 -15.86 3.54
CA GLY A 183 7.71 -15.27 4.77
C GLY A 183 8.81 -15.19 5.85
N ALA A 184 8.67 -14.25 6.76
CA ALA A 184 9.56 -14.18 7.91
C ALA A 184 9.37 -15.40 8.81
N ALA A 185 10.45 -16.03 9.24
CA ALA A 185 10.40 -16.99 10.31
C ALA A 185 10.05 -16.23 11.60
N ALA A 186 9.04 -16.69 12.33
CA ALA A 186 8.83 -16.19 13.68
C ALA A 186 10.07 -16.57 14.52
N LEU A 187 10.72 -15.56 15.08
CA LEU A 187 11.85 -15.81 15.97
C LEU A 187 11.29 -16.42 17.28
N ALA A 188 11.41 -17.73 17.41
CA ALA A 188 11.15 -18.38 18.67
C ALA A 188 12.33 -18.06 19.60
N PHE A 189 12.17 -17.06 20.45
CA PHE A 189 13.06 -16.92 21.60
C PHE A 189 12.63 -17.94 22.65
N PRO A 190 13.52 -18.78 23.17
CA PRO A 190 13.16 -19.63 24.30
C PRO A 190 12.71 -18.72 25.44
N SER A 191 11.46 -18.89 25.89
CA SER A 191 10.94 -18.09 26.99
C SER A 191 11.73 -18.41 28.26
N LEU A 192 12.55 -17.50 28.68
CA LEU A 192 13.29 -17.59 29.96
C LEU A 192 12.35 -17.26 31.14
N SER A 193 11.18 -16.69 30.87
CA SER A 193 10.20 -16.24 31.87
C SER A 193 9.59 -17.38 32.67
N SER A 194 9.48 -18.59 32.12
CA SER A 194 8.97 -19.76 32.85
C SER A 194 9.93 -20.23 33.96
N SER A 195 11.23 -19.94 33.83
CA SER A 195 12.25 -20.30 34.82
C SER A 195 12.65 -19.12 35.73
N VAL A 196 12.47 -17.86 35.26
CA VAL A 196 12.84 -16.65 35.99
C VAL A 196 11.80 -15.54 35.71
N PRO A 197 10.73 -15.41 36.54
CA PRO A 197 9.65 -14.44 36.31
C PRO A 197 10.08 -12.98 36.19
N ILE A 198 11.30 -12.64 36.58
CA ILE A 198 11.88 -11.30 36.53
C ILE A 198 12.26 -10.88 35.08
N LEU A 199 12.40 -11.83 34.15
CA LEU A 199 12.84 -11.61 32.77
C LEU A 199 11.71 -11.34 31.77
N GLY A 200 10.43 -11.54 32.15
CA GLY A 200 9.28 -11.30 31.27
C GLY A 200 9.31 -9.96 30.52
N PRO A 201 9.50 -8.82 31.20
CA PRO A 201 9.54 -7.51 30.53
C PRO A 201 10.66 -7.38 29.46
N TYR A 202 11.77 -8.09 29.62
CA TYR A 202 12.86 -8.09 28.61
C TYR A 202 12.50 -8.94 27.39
N GLU A 203 11.79 -10.04 27.62
CA GLU A 203 11.26 -10.88 26.51
C GLU A 203 10.22 -10.12 25.71
N ASP A 204 9.30 -9.42 26.38
CA ASP A 204 8.28 -8.58 25.74
C ASP A 204 8.91 -7.46 24.92
N LEU A 205 9.95 -6.80 25.46
CA LEU A 205 10.71 -5.77 24.74
C LEU A 205 11.29 -6.31 23.44
N ILE A 206 11.94 -7.47 23.50
CA ILE A 206 12.57 -8.10 22.32
C ILE A 206 11.50 -8.54 21.33
N ALA A 207 10.45 -9.23 21.80
CA ALA A 207 9.39 -9.74 20.95
C ALA A 207 8.66 -8.61 20.21
N ASN A 208 8.27 -7.55 20.91
CA ASN A 208 7.59 -6.40 20.33
C ASN A 208 8.50 -5.66 19.33
N THR A 209 9.78 -5.49 19.66
CA THR A 209 10.74 -4.83 18.77
C THR A 209 10.92 -5.61 17.47
N VAL A 210 11.07 -6.94 17.57
CA VAL A 210 11.20 -7.80 16.39
C VAL A 210 9.92 -7.79 15.55
N ALA A 211 8.75 -7.88 16.19
CA ALA A 211 7.45 -7.84 15.50
C ALA A 211 7.25 -6.52 14.74
N ASN A 212 7.57 -5.40 15.37
CA ASN A 212 7.43 -4.08 14.75
C ASN A 212 8.44 -3.88 13.61
N LEU A 213 9.70 -4.28 13.77
CA LEU A 213 10.69 -4.24 12.70
C LEU A 213 10.30 -5.13 11.52
N ALA A 214 9.77 -6.32 11.78
CA ALA A 214 9.26 -7.21 10.74
C ALA A 214 8.05 -6.58 10.00
N SER A 215 7.13 -5.95 10.73
CA SER A 215 5.99 -5.25 10.14
C SER A 215 6.42 -4.09 9.23
N ILE A 216 7.36 -3.25 9.70
CA ILE A 216 7.92 -2.14 8.91
C ILE A 216 8.61 -2.68 7.65
N GLY A 217 9.44 -3.72 7.80
CA GLY A 217 10.13 -4.35 6.69
C GLY A 217 9.20 -4.98 5.66
N ASN A 218 8.17 -5.68 6.10
CA ASN A 218 7.18 -6.29 5.22
C ASN A 218 6.37 -5.22 4.46
N THR A 219 6.00 -4.12 5.11
CA THR A 219 5.32 -3.01 4.44
C THR A 219 6.22 -2.36 3.40
N TRP A 220 7.51 -2.16 3.73
CA TRP A 220 8.49 -1.61 2.80
C TRP A 220 8.75 -2.55 1.62
N LEU A 221 8.82 -3.87 1.86
CA LEU A 221 9.02 -4.86 0.80
C LEU A 221 7.80 -4.97 -0.13
N ALA A 222 6.61 -4.68 0.37
CA ALA A 222 5.38 -4.69 -0.45
C ALA A 222 5.36 -3.52 -1.46
N ASP A 223 5.96 -2.38 -1.12
CA ASP A 223 6.08 -1.20 -1.99
C ASP A 223 7.41 -0.48 -1.69
N PRO A 224 8.54 -1.02 -2.19
CA PRO A 224 9.87 -0.47 -1.90
C PRO A 224 10.10 0.86 -2.63
N ALA A 225 10.40 1.91 -1.86
CA ALA A 225 10.72 3.23 -2.38
C ALA A 225 9.65 3.82 -3.34
N PRO A 226 8.38 3.97 -2.92
CA PRO A 226 7.28 4.34 -3.79
C PRO A 226 7.49 5.67 -4.50
N PHE A 227 8.12 6.65 -3.86
CA PHE A 227 8.46 7.92 -4.49
C PHE A 227 9.42 7.76 -5.67
N LEU A 228 10.45 6.92 -5.52
CA LEU A 228 11.39 6.66 -6.61
C LEU A 228 10.72 5.92 -7.77
N GLN A 229 9.87 4.95 -7.46
CA GLN A 229 9.11 4.23 -8.49
C GLN A 229 8.21 5.19 -9.28
N GLN A 230 7.47 6.06 -8.59
CA GLN A 230 6.60 7.04 -9.25
C GLN A 230 7.40 8.06 -10.05
N TYR A 231 8.54 8.53 -9.51
CA TYR A 231 9.44 9.42 -10.24
C TYR A 231 9.94 8.79 -11.53
N LEU A 232 10.40 7.53 -11.47
CA LEU A 232 10.86 6.80 -12.65
C LEU A 232 9.71 6.56 -13.64
N ALA A 233 8.52 6.20 -13.17
CA ALA A 233 7.33 6.06 -14.01
C ALA A 233 7.02 7.34 -14.79
N ASN A 234 7.10 8.50 -14.13
CA ASN A 234 6.92 9.79 -14.79
C ASN A 234 8.01 10.04 -15.86
N GLN A 235 9.30 9.72 -15.56
CA GLN A 235 10.38 9.87 -16.54
C GLN A 235 10.19 8.95 -17.76
N PHE A 236 9.75 7.71 -17.54
CA PHE A 236 9.39 6.79 -18.63
C PHE A 236 8.22 7.33 -19.46
N GLY A 237 7.19 7.88 -18.81
CA GLY A 237 6.06 8.53 -19.49
C GLY A 237 6.52 9.70 -20.38
N TYR A 238 7.42 10.54 -19.89
CA TYR A 238 8.01 11.64 -20.68
C TYR A 238 8.84 11.10 -21.86
N GLY A 239 9.59 10.03 -21.65
CA GLY A 239 10.34 9.35 -22.71
C GLY A 239 9.43 8.79 -23.80
N GLN A 240 8.34 8.14 -23.42
CA GLN A 240 7.34 7.62 -24.36
C GLN A 240 6.65 8.76 -25.12
N LEU A 241 6.22 9.82 -24.43
CA LEU A 241 5.63 11.00 -25.07
C LEU A 241 6.56 11.60 -26.11
N THR A 242 7.84 11.74 -25.78
CA THR A 242 8.86 12.26 -26.71
C THR A 242 9.02 11.35 -27.92
N LEU A 243 9.10 10.02 -27.70
CA LEU A 243 9.28 9.05 -28.77
C LEU A 243 8.05 9.01 -29.71
N THR A 244 6.85 9.05 -29.16
CA THR A 244 5.60 9.10 -29.93
C THR A 244 5.55 10.37 -30.76
N ALA A 245 5.78 11.53 -30.14
CA ALA A 245 5.78 12.83 -30.82
C ALA A 245 6.79 12.89 -31.98
N LEU A 246 8.01 12.36 -31.79
CA LEU A 246 9.03 12.28 -32.85
C LEU A 246 8.62 11.32 -33.96
N THR A 247 7.99 10.21 -33.64
CA THR A 247 7.53 9.22 -34.61
C THR A 247 6.41 9.80 -35.47
N ASP A 248 5.43 10.45 -34.86
CA ASP A 248 4.30 11.08 -35.55
C ASP A 248 4.79 12.24 -36.42
N ALA A 249 5.65 13.12 -35.89
CA ALA A 249 6.27 14.20 -36.65
C ALA A 249 7.07 13.69 -37.86
N THR A 250 7.82 12.59 -37.70
CA THR A 250 8.58 11.98 -38.79
C THR A 250 7.65 11.41 -39.88
N ARG A 251 6.57 10.77 -39.46
CA ARG A 251 5.55 10.23 -40.37
C ARG A 251 4.85 11.34 -41.13
N ASP A 252 4.41 12.39 -40.45
CA ASP A 252 3.69 13.50 -41.05
C ASP A 252 4.60 14.32 -41.95
N PHE A 253 5.88 14.46 -41.60
CA PHE A 253 6.90 15.05 -42.47
C PHE A 253 7.05 14.27 -43.77
N ALA A 254 7.11 12.93 -43.69
CA ALA A 254 7.18 12.08 -44.90
C ALA A 254 5.93 12.20 -45.76
N ILE A 255 4.75 12.27 -45.17
CA ILE A 255 3.47 12.50 -45.87
C ILE A 255 3.49 13.89 -46.55
N GLY A 256 3.92 14.93 -45.83
CA GLY A 256 4.05 16.27 -46.36
C GLY A 256 5.00 16.35 -47.58
N LEU A 257 6.15 15.67 -47.51
CA LEU A 257 7.09 15.55 -48.63
C LEU A 257 6.47 14.83 -49.83
N ALA A 258 5.68 13.78 -49.60
CA ALA A 258 4.99 13.03 -50.65
C ALA A 258 3.91 13.89 -51.36
N GLY A 259 3.43 14.95 -50.74
CA GLY A 259 2.48 15.92 -51.27
C GLY A 259 3.12 16.99 -52.22
N ILE A 260 4.45 17.15 -52.18
CA ILE A 260 5.15 18.13 -53.01
C ILE A 260 4.99 17.91 -54.54
N PRO A 261 5.23 16.68 -55.10
CA PRO A 261 5.10 16.47 -56.52
C PRO A 261 3.72 16.80 -57.12
N PRO A 262 2.58 16.42 -56.51
CA PRO A 262 1.26 16.82 -56.95
C PRO A 262 1.06 18.33 -56.96
N SER A 263 1.55 19.03 -55.90
CA SER A 263 1.42 20.49 -55.80
C SER A 263 2.28 21.24 -56.83
N LEU A 264 3.47 20.73 -57.15
CA LEU A 264 4.29 21.24 -58.21
C LEU A 264 3.61 21.03 -59.59
N GLN A 265 2.93 19.92 -59.79
CA GLN A 265 2.17 19.69 -61.04
C GLN A 265 1.00 20.67 -61.15
N SER A 266 0.29 20.95 -60.04
CA SER A 266 -0.76 21.96 -59.99
C SER A 266 -0.21 23.36 -60.30
N ALA A 267 0.92 23.71 -59.70
CA ALA A 267 1.59 25.02 -59.93
C ALA A 267 2.01 25.18 -61.42
N LEU A 268 2.52 24.12 -62.05
CA LEU A 268 2.86 24.12 -63.48
C LEU A 268 1.61 24.29 -64.36
N GLN A 269 0.48 23.70 -64.01
CA GLN A 269 -0.79 23.87 -64.71
C GLN A 269 -1.31 25.33 -64.56
N ALA A 270 -1.25 25.90 -63.33
CA ALA A 270 -1.61 27.28 -63.12
C ALA A 270 -0.74 28.26 -63.94
N LEU A 271 0.56 28.01 -63.99
CA LEU A 271 1.51 28.75 -64.78
C LEU A 271 1.20 28.69 -66.28
N ALA A 272 0.88 27.49 -66.79
CA ALA A 272 0.48 27.30 -68.20
C ALA A 272 -0.84 28.00 -68.53
N ALA A 273 -1.72 28.21 -67.58
CA ALA A 273 -2.96 28.98 -67.68
C ALA A 273 -2.74 30.50 -67.52
N GLY A 274 -1.51 30.94 -67.25
CA GLY A 274 -1.18 32.36 -67.02
C GLY A 274 -1.41 32.84 -65.60
N ASP A 275 -1.79 31.97 -64.69
CA ASP A 275 -2.00 32.28 -63.27
C ASP A 275 -0.72 32.13 -62.46
N VAL A 276 0.12 33.16 -62.49
CA VAL A 276 1.38 33.20 -61.75
C VAL A 276 1.14 33.26 -60.24
N SER A 277 0.08 33.94 -59.78
CA SER A 277 -0.27 34.02 -58.36
C SER A 277 -0.71 32.70 -57.81
N GLY A 278 -1.53 31.93 -58.53
CA GLY A 278 -1.94 30.59 -58.18
C GLY A 278 -0.75 29.63 -58.11
N ALA A 279 0.15 29.68 -59.08
CA ALA A 279 1.35 28.82 -59.09
C ALA A 279 2.27 29.10 -57.86
N VAL A 280 2.47 30.38 -57.47
CA VAL A 280 3.25 30.74 -56.28
C VAL A 280 2.55 30.27 -55.03
N THR A 281 1.23 30.41 -54.95
CA THR A 281 0.44 29.95 -53.80
C THR A 281 0.52 28.44 -53.63
N ASP A 282 0.44 27.67 -54.71
CA ASP A 282 0.55 26.19 -54.70
C ASP A 282 1.93 25.74 -54.22
N VAL A 283 3.01 26.37 -54.67
CA VAL A 283 4.38 26.06 -54.23
C VAL A 283 4.59 26.39 -52.78
N LEU A 284 4.21 27.59 -52.34
CA LEU A 284 4.34 28.03 -50.96
C LEU A 284 3.46 27.17 -50.03
N GLY A 285 2.22 26.86 -50.43
CA GLY A 285 1.31 26.01 -49.72
C GLY A 285 1.85 24.59 -49.56
N ALA A 286 2.52 24.06 -50.59
CA ALA A 286 3.17 22.77 -50.54
C ALA A 286 4.31 22.71 -49.49
N VAL A 287 5.17 23.76 -49.50
CA VAL A 287 6.28 23.88 -48.54
C VAL A 287 5.75 24.03 -47.12
N VAL A 288 4.74 24.87 -46.90
CA VAL A 288 4.15 25.06 -45.57
C VAL A 288 3.53 23.75 -45.07
N LYS A 289 2.82 23.00 -45.90
CA LYS A 289 2.17 21.73 -45.56
C LYS A 289 3.14 20.62 -45.15
N VAL A 290 4.42 20.72 -45.54
CA VAL A 290 5.45 19.76 -45.04
C VAL A 290 5.64 19.92 -43.51
N PHE A 291 5.43 21.11 -42.96
CA PHE A 291 5.65 21.38 -41.54
C PHE A 291 4.35 21.56 -40.77
N VAL A 292 3.34 22.14 -41.41
CA VAL A 292 2.02 22.41 -40.83
C VAL A 292 0.97 21.96 -41.84
N SER A 293 0.38 20.79 -41.62
CA SER A 293 -0.62 20.22 -42.52
C SER A 293 -2.00 20.89 -42.41
N GLY A 294 -2.28 21.51 -41.29
CA GLY A 294 -3.55 22.21 -41.02
C GLY A 294 -3.70 22.68 -39.58
N VAL A 295 -4.92 23.00 -39.24
CA VAL A 295 -5.33 23.39 -37.89
C VAL A 295 -6.61 22.65 -37.56
N ASP A 296 -6.66 22.01 -36.40
CA ASP A 296 -7.91 21.51 -35.84
C ASP A 296 -8.51 22.57 -34.91
N ALA A 297 -9.64 23.12 -35.33
CA ALA A 297 -10.43 24.09 -34.61
C ALA A 297 -11.82 23.57 -34.22
N SER A 298 -11.95 22.26 -34.09
CA SER A 298 -13.21 21.63 -33.64
C SER A 298 -13.60 22.05 -32.23
N ASP A 299 -12.61 22.39 -31.40
CA ASP A 299 -12.77 23.05 -30.11
C ASP A 299 -12.05 24.40 -30.14
N LEU A 300 -12.82 25.51 -30.16
CA LEU A 300 -12.27 26.84 -30.17
C LEU A 300 -11.52 27.25 -28.89
N SER A 301 -11.72 26.52 -27.80
CA SER A 301 -10.97 26.71 -26.56
C SER A 301 -9.61 25.95 -26.57
N ASN A 302 -9.43 25.02 -27.53
CA ASN A 302 -8.22 24.24 -27.68
C ASN A 302 -7.90 23.99 -29.16
N ILE A 303 -7.35 24.98 -29.81
CA ILE A 303 -6.97 24.90 -31.23
C ILE A 303 -5.62 24.20 -31.35
N LEU A 304 -5.55 23.15 -32.14
CA LEU A 304 -4.36 22.34 -32.34
C LEU A 304 -3.78 22.56 -33.76
N LEU A 305 -2.45 22.71 -33.84
CA LEU A 305 -1.72 22.60 -35.09
C LEU A 305 -1.57 21.13 -35.48
N LEU A 306 -1.81 20.85 -36.77
CA LEU A 306 -1.63 19.51 -37.33
C LEU A 306 -0.33 19.46 -38.16
N GLY A 307 0.28 18.26 -38.22
CA GLY A 307 1.53 17.98 -38.90
C GLY A 307 2.75 18.06 -38.01
N PRO A 308 3.97 17.88 -38.54
CA PRO A 308 5.21 17.70 -37.77
C PRO A 308 5.44 18.71 -36.65
N VAL A 309 5.10 19.98 -36.89
CA VAL A 309 5.25 21.00 -35.85
C VAL A 309 4.24 20.79 -34.72
N GLY A 310 3.00 20.48 -35.06
CA GLY A 310 1.96 20.19 -34.07
C GLY A 310 2.29 18.95 -33.22
N ASP A 311 2.79 17.91 -33.86
CA ASP A 311 3.16 16.64 -33.19
C ASP A 311 4.29 16.82 -32.18
N LEU A 312 5.16 17.83 -32.35
CA LEU A 312 6.24 18.12 -31.41
C LEU A 312 5.81 18.94 -30.18
N PHE A 313 4.65 19.60 -30.20
CA PHE A 313 4.18 20.43 -29.10
C PHE A 313 4.01 19.67 -27.78
N PRO A 314 3.56 18.40 -27.76
CA PRO A 314 3.47 17.65 -26.52
C PRO A 314 4.81 17.57 -25.75
N ILE A 315 5.96 17.57 -26.44
CA ILE A 315 7.28 17.58 -25.79
C ILE A 315 7.48 18.83 -24.96
N LEU A 316 6.94 19.98 -25.38
CA LEU A 316 7.06 21.24 -24.65
C LEU A 316 6.28 21.26 -23.32
N SER A 317 5.35 20.33 -23.13
CA SER A 317 4.63 20.17 -21.86
C SER A 317 5.49 19.53 -20.76
N ILE A 318 6.53 18.77 -21.12
CA ILE A 318 7.36 17.99 -20.18
C ILE A 318 8.02 18.90 -19.12
N PRO A 319 8.69 20.02 -19.46
CA PRO A 319 9.25 20.91 -18.44
C PRO A 319 8.19 21.45 -17.49
N GLY A 320 6.99 21.74 -17.98
CA GLY A 320 5.86 22.17 -17.16
C GLY A 320 5.42 21.09 -16.18
N ALA A 321 5.28 19.85 -16.65
CA ALA A 321 4.92 18.71 -15.82
C ALA A 321 6.00 18.40 -14.74
N MET A 322 7.27 18.48 -15.10
CA MET A 322 8.38 18.31 -14.15
C MET A 322 8.38 19.42 -13.08
N SER A 323 8.13 20.68 -13.50
CA SER A 323 8.03 21.82 -12.57
C SER A 323 6.83 21.67 -11.64
N GLN A 324 5.69 21.20 -12.16
CA GLN A 324 4.50 20.94 -11.36
C GLN A 324 4.77 19.83 -10.32
N ASN A 325 5.40 18.72 -10.71
CA ASN A 325 5.78 17.66 -9.79
C ASN A 325 6.68 18.17 -8.67
N PHE A 326 7.67 19.01 -9.00
CA PHE A 326 8.52 19.64 -7.98
C PHE A 326 7.70 20.54 -7.04
N THR A 327 6.81 21.35 -7.58
CA THR A 327 5.90 22.21 -6.81
C THR A 327 5.03 21.39 -5.88
N ASN A 328 4.45 20.29 -6.37
CA ASN A 328 3.60 19.40 -5.58
C ASN A 328 4.38 18.78 -4.41
N VAL A 329 5.63 18.33 -4.63
CA VAL A 329 6.51 17.86 -3.55
C VAL A 329 6.75 18.94 -2.51
N VAL A 330 7.10 20.16 -2.94
CA VAL A 330 7.33 21.29 -2.01
C VAL A 330 6.06 21.61 -1.22
N MET A 331 4.91 21.65 -1.87
CA MET A 331 3.61 21.85 -1.20
C MET A 331 3.34 20.75 -0.17
N THR A 332 3.56 19.48 -0.52
CA THR A 332 3.37 18.34 0.40
C THR A 332 4.27 18.42 1.64
N VAL A 333 5.56 18.74 1.47
CA VAL A 333 6.50 18.82 2.60
C VAL A 333 6.38 20.10 3.43
N THR A 334 5.63 21.08 2.95
CA THR A 334 5.36 22.34 3.67
C THR A 334 3.90 22.48 4.13
N ASP A 335 3.04 21.51 3.78
CA ASP A 335 1.62 21.53 4.18
C ASP A 335 1.48 21.33 5.69
N THR A 336 0.92 22.33 6.38
CA THR A 336 0.63 22.29 7.81
C THR A 336 -0.87 22.28 8.09
N THR A 337 -1.69 21.96 7.10
CA THR A 337 -3.14 21.96 7.26
C THR A 337 -3.63 20.78 8.10
N ILE A 338 -4.75 20.99 8.78
CA ILE A 338 -5.52 19.95 9.46
C ILE A 338 -6.92 20.00 8.87
N ALA A 339 -7.42 18.89 8.36
CA ALA A 339 -8.80 18.78 7.94
C ALA A 339 -9.50 17.66 8.73
N PHE A 340 -10.72 17.93 9.15
CA PHE A 340 -11.56 16.99 9.89
C PHE A 340 -12.98 17.07 9.36
N SER A 341 -13.55 15.92 9.03
CA SER A 341 -14.96 15.80 8.64
C SER A 341 -15.57 14.52 9.20
N ILE A 342 -16.82 14.60 9.62
CA ILE A 342 -17.62 13.43 10.02
C ILE A 342 -18.93 13.48 9.24
N ASP A 343 -19.27 12.38 8.60
CA ASP A 343 -20.58 12.13 8.04
C ASP A 343 -21.38 11.28 9.05
N THR A 344 -22.31 11.93 9.74
CA THR A 344 -23.16 11.28 10.73
C THR A 344 -24.24 10.39 10.10
N THR A 345 -24.50 10.54 8.80
CA THR A 345 -25.49 9.72 8.07
C THR A 345 -24.92 8.36 7.70
N ASN A 346 -23.68 8.36 7.20
CA ASN A 346 -22.98 7.14 6.78
C ASN A 346 -22.03 6.58 7.85
N LEU A 347 -21.89 7.26 8.99
CA LEU A 347 -20.98 6.93 10.08
C LEU A 347 -19.52 6.79 9.60
N THR A 348 -19.10 7.68 8.71
CA THR A 348 -17.73 7.78 8.22
C THR A 348 -17.09 9.08 8.67
N GLY A 349 -15.77 9.10 8.78
CA GLY A 349 -15.04 10.31 9.12
C GLY A 349 -13.65 10.29 8.49
N VAL A 350 -13.16 11.48 8.22
CA VAL A 350 -11.81 11.68 7.64
C VAL A 350 -11.07 12.70 8.51
N MET A 351 -9.82 12.38 8.82
CA MET A 351 -8.90 13.28 9.51
C MET A 351 -7.55 13.28 8.82
N THR A 352 -7.18 14.42 8.27
CA THR A 352 -5.91 14.56 7.55
C THR A 352 -5.04 15.63 8.16
N PHE A 353 -3.75 15.35 8.21
CA PHE A 353 -2.70 16.29 8.62
C PHE A 353 -1.70 16.42 7.48
N GLY A 354 -1.25 17.64 7.22
CA GLY A 354 -0.12 17.85 6.34
C GLY A 354 1.13 17.13 6.84
N LEU A 355 2.00 16.74 5.92
CA LEU A 355 3.12 15.83 6.19
C LEU A 355 4.03 16.27 7.36
N PRO A 356 4.45 17.55 7.49
CA PRO A 356 5.28 17.99 8.62
C PRO A 356 4.61 17.78 9.97
N LEU A 357 3.31 18.03 10.05
CA LEU A 357 2.54 17.88 11.28
C LEU A 357 2.35 16.40 11.62
N ALA A 358 2.07 15.56 10.62
CA ALA A 358 2.01 14.11 10.79
C ALA A 358 3.35 13.55 11.31
N MET A 359 4.49 13.99 10.76
CA MET A 359 5.81 13.58 11.23
C MET A 359 6.07 14.05 12.66
N THR A 360 5.69 15.26 13.00
CA THR A 360 5.84 15.80 14.35
C THR A 360 5.00 14.99 15.36
N LEU A 361 3.76 14.67 15.04
CA LEU A 361 2.89 13.87 15.88
C LEU A 361 3.49 12.48 16.15
N ASN A 362 4.01 11.82 15.10
CA ASN A 362 4.66 10.52 15.22
C ASN A 362 5.97 10.58 16.03
N ALA A 363 6.69 11.70 15.99
CA ALA A 363 7.92 11.88 16.77
C ALA A 363 7.66 12.10 18.26
N VAL A 364 6.58 12.83 18.60
CA VAL A 364 6.19 13.14 20.00
C VAL A 364 5.58 11.91 20.69
N GLY A 365 5.10 10.92 19.96
CA GLY A 365 4.50 9.72 20.53
C GLY A 365 5.44 8.96 21.47
N SER A 366 6.70 8.77 21.10
CA SER A 366 7.68 7.99 21.86
C SER A 366 7.97 8.56 23.27
N PRO A 367 8.21 9.86 23.51
CA PRO A 367 8.27 10.41 24.86
C PRO A 367 7.02 10.17 25.70
N ILE A 368 5.83 10.22 25.08
CA ILE A 368 4.55 10.02 25.77
C ILE A 368 4.43 8.55 26.22
N THR A 369 4.63 7.60 25.33
CA THR A 369 4.56 6.17 25.67
C THR A 369 5.64 5.74 26.66
N THR A 370 6.81 6.38 26.61
CA THR A 370 7.87 6.23 27.63
C THR A 370 7.39 6.67 29.01
N ALA A 371 6.76 7.85 29.09
CA ALA A 371 6.26 8.37 30.35
C ALA A 371 5.13 7.49 30.91
N ILE A 372 4.24 6.97 30.08
CA ILE A 372 3.20 6.02 30.47
C ILE A 372 3.84 4.76 31.06
N ALA A 373 4.77 4.13 30.36
CA ALA A 373 5.45 2.91 30.81
C ALA A 373 6.24 3.10 32.11
N PHE A 374 6.82 4.30 32.31
CA PHE A 374 7.47 4.67 33.56
C PHE A 374 6.45 4.80 34.70
N ALA A 375 5.32 5.45 34.46
CA ALA A 375 4.26 5.60 35.45
C ALA A 375 3.66 4.25 35.85
N GLU A 376 3.41 3.37 34.88
CA GLU A 376 2.91 2.00 35.11
C GLU A 376 3.91 1.17 35.95
N SER A 377 5.19 1.20 35.60
CA SER A 377 6.24 0.51 36.35
C SER A 377 6.36 1.02 37.79
N THR A 378 6.26 2.33 37.95
CA THR A 378 6.29 2.97 39.28
C THR A 378 5.06 2.55 40.11
N THR A 379 3.88 2.56 39.50
CA THR A 379 2.63 2.14 40.13
C THR A 379 2.68 0.68 40.55
N ALA A 380 3.19 -0.21 39.68
CA ALA A 380 3.36 -1.61 39.99
C ALA A 380 4.31 -1.84 41.18
N PHE A 381 5.43 -1.12 41.21
CA PHE A 381 6.37 -1.16 42.34
C PHE A 381 5.71 -0.69 43.66
N VAL A 382 5.10 0.49 43.67
CA VAL A 382 4.47 1.05 44.83
C VAL A 382 3.35 0.16 45.38
N SER A 383 2.50 -0.36 44.49
CA SER A 383 1.41 -1.28 44.83
C SER A 383 1.91 -2.56 45.46
N ALA A 384 3.01 -3.13 44.93
CA ALA A 384 3.63 -4.34 45.47
C ALA A 384 4.22 -4.09 46.87
N VAL A 385 4.87 -2.94 47.09
CA VAL A 385 5.39 -2.54 48.41
C VAL A 385 4.25 -2.36 49.42
N GLN A 386 3.16 -1.67 49.02
CA GLN A 386 2.00 -1.48 49.88
C GLN A 386 1.30 -2.78 50.25
N ALA A 387 1.30 -3.76 49.33
CA ALA A 387 0.79 -5.10 49.59
C ALA A 387 1.74 -5.98 50.45
N GLY A 388 2.93 -5.49 50.79
CA GLY A 388 3.95 -6.26 51.50
C GLY A 388 4.59 -7.37 50.66
N ASN A 389 4.39 -7.36 49.33
CA ASN A 389 4.91 -8.36 48.41
C ASN A 389 6.28 -7.96 47.87
N LEU A 390 7.35 -8.25 48.67
CA LEU A 390 8.71 -7.88 48.33
C LEU A 390 9.22 -8.56 47.04
N GLN A 391 8.73 -9.74 46.70
CA GLN A 391 9.09 -10.45 45.45
C GLN A 391 8.53 -9.70 44.23
N ALA A 392 7.26 -9.31 44.27
CA ALA A 392 6.65 -8.51 43.21
C ALA A 392 7.29 -7.13 43.10
N ALA A 393 7.65 -6.49 44.24
CA ALA A 393 8.35 -5.21 44.23
C ALA A 393 9.74 -5.34 43.57
N ALA A 394 10.50 -6.36 43.92
CA ALA A 394 11.79 -6.63 43.27
C ALA A 394 11.65 -6.93 41.75
N ALA A 395 10.65 -7.70 41.36
CA ALA A 395 10.37 -7.98 39.95
C ALA A 395 9.99 -6.69 39.18
N ALA A 396 9.13 -5.84 39.75
CA ALA A 396 8.76 -4.58 39.15
C ALA A 396 9.97 -3.64 39.01
N LEU A 397 10.84 -3.57 40.00
CA LEU A 397 12.03 -2.74 39.96
C LEU A 397 13.04 -3.20 38.88
N VAL A 398 13.29 -4.52 38.80
CA VAL A 398 14.22 -5.10 37.81
C VAL A 398 13.62 -5.04 36.40
N GLY A 399 12.31 -5.22 36.24
CA GLY A 399 11.61 -5.13 34.95
C GLY A 399 11.40 -3.71 34.44
N ALA A 400 11.43 -2.71 35.32
CA ALA A 400 11.15 -1.32 34.94
C ALA A 400 12.00 -0.79 33.76
N PRO A 401 13.32 -1.02 33.69
CA PRO A 401 14.11 -0.57 32.53
C PRO A 401 13.63 -1.16 31.20
N ALA A 402 13.23 -2.44 31.18
CA ALA A 402 12.71 -3.09 29.99
C ALA A 402 11.35 -2.55 29.60
N ASN A 403 10.45 -2.35 30.57
CA ASN A 403 9.14 -1.76 30.33
C ASN A 403 9.25 -0.34 29.74
N VAL A 404 10.14 0.50 30.32
CA VAL A 404 10.36 1.87 29.86
C VAL A 404 10.96 1.86 28.45
N ALA A 405 11.93 0.98 28.18
CA ALA A 405 12.51 0.80 26.85
C ALA A 405 11.46 0.28 25.83
N ASN A 406 10.58 -0.63 26.25
CA ASN A 406 9.49 -1.12 25.42
C ASN A 406 8.47 0.02 25.14
N GLY A 407 8.14 0.83 26.13
CA GLY A 407 7.33 2.03 25.95
C GLY A 407 7.94 3.01 24.95
N PHE A 408 9.26 3.22 25.02
CA PHE A 408 9.98 4.10 24.09
C PHE A 408 10.00 3.55 22.65
N LEU A 409 10.24 2.27 22.48
CA LEU A 409 10.39 1.64 21.15
C LEU A 409 9.05 1.22 20.56
N ASN A 410 8.21 0.56 21.34
CA ASN A 410 7.07 -0.21 20.87
C ASN A 410 5.74 0.23 21.49
N GLY A 411 5.75 1.13 22.48
CA GLY A 411 4.54 1.49 23.22
C GLY A 411 3.45 2.02 22.31
N GLU A 412 2.22 1.68 22.63
CA GLU A 412 1.02 2.17 21.95
C GLU A 412 0.05 2.72 22.98
N ALA A 413 -0.48 3.90 22.74
CA ALA A 413 -1.50 4.49 23.57
C ALA A 413 -2.47 5.34 22.72
N ARG A 414 -3.64 5.60 23.26
CA ARG A 414 -4.63 6.51 22.68
C ARG A 414 -4.92 7.63 23.65
N LEU A 415 -4.77 8.86 23.20
CA LEU A 415 -5.01 10.04 24.02
C LEU A 415 -6.38 10.62 23.66
N PRO A 416 -7.34 10.68 24.62
CA PRO A 416 -8.63 11.27 24.35
C PRO A 416 -8.54 12.80 24.25
N LEU A 417 -9.00 13.35 23.14
CA LEU A 417 -9.11 14.78 22.90
C LEU A 417 -10.59 15.14 22.68
N ALA A 418 -11.17 15.82 23.64
CA ALA A 418 -12.53 16.32 23.50
C ALA A 418 -12.56 17.53 22.53
N LEU A 419 -13.40 17.46 21.50
CA LEU A 419 -13.62 18.57 20.59
C LEU A 419 -14.61 19.57 21.20
N PRO A 420 -14.46 20.89 20.90
CA PRO A 420 -15.44 21.88 21.32
C PRO A 420 -16.81 21.57 20.70
N THR A 421 -17.87 21.55 21.49
CA THR A 421 -19.23 21.29 21.05
C THR A 421 -19.72 22.30 20.00
N SER A 422 -19.17 23.51 20.02
CA SER A 422 -19.43 24.53 18.99
C SER A 422 -18.97 24.11 17.59
N ALA A 423 -17.94 23.29 17.48
CA ALA A 423 -17.43 22.77 16.21
C ALA A 423 -18.18 21.53 15.72
N THR A 424 -18.90 20.84 16.63
CA THR A 424 -19.58 19.56 16.36
C THR A 424 -21.10 19.67 16.36
N GLY A 425 -21.64 20.88 16.23
CA GLY A 425 -23.10 21.10 16.19
C GLY A 425 -23.81 20.80 17.53
N GLY A 426 -23.14 20.90 18.65
CA GLY A 426 -23.68 20.62 20.00
C GLY A 426 -23.52 19.17 20.44
N ILE A 427 -22.98 18.29 19.63
CA ILE A 427 -22.74 16.88 19.98
C ILE A 427 -21.36 16.74 20.63
N PRO A 428 -21.25 16.14 21.84
CA PRO A 428 -19.95 15.82 22.42
C PRO A 428 -19.21 14.79 21.57
N VAL A 429 -18.03 15.16 21.06
CA VAL A 429 -17.16 14.28 20.27
C VAL A 429 -15.79 14.23 20.95
N THR A 430 -15.30 13.02 21.18
CA THR A 430 -13.95 12.76 21.66
C THR A 430 -13.17 12.05 20.55
N VAL A 431 -12.06 12.63 20.14
CA VAL A 431 -11.13 12.01 19.20
C VAL A 431 -10.03 11.30 19.97
N GLU A 432 -9.82 10.04 19.70
CA GLU A 432 -8.73 9.26 20.24
C GLU A 432 -7.52 9.38 19.31
N VAL A 433 -6.50 10.10 19.78
CA VAL A 433 -5.25 10.34 19.07
C VAL A 433 -4.30 9.16 19.34
N PRO A 434 -3.97 8.33 18.34
CA PRO A 434 -2.98 7.28 18.54
C PRO A 434 -1.59 7.88 18.69
N VAL A 435 -0.85 7.44 19.69
CA VAL A 435 0.54 7.80 19.93
C VAL A 435 1.36 6.53 20.11
N GLY A 436 2.54 6.49 19.51
CA GLY A 436 3.35 5.29 19.48
C GLY A 436 4.81 5.50 19.82
N GLY A 437 5.48 4.45 20.29
CA GLY A 437 6.93 4.36 20.37
C GLY A 437 7.58 4.47 19.00
N ILE A 438 8.89 4.55 18.94
CA ILE A 438 9.63 4.79 17.70
C ILE A 438 9.26 3.82 16.57
N LEU A 439 9.02 2.54 16.91
CA LEU A 439 8.73 1.44 15.97
C LEU A 439 7.26 1.05 15.92
N ALA A 440 6.40 1.66 16.75
CA ALA A 440 5.01 1.28 16.86
C ALA A 440 4.27 1.42 15.51
N PRO A 441 3.33 0.54 15.19
CA PRO A 441 2.60 0.58 13.94
C PRO A 441 1.78 1.87 13.81
N LEU A 442 1.56 2.33 12.58
CA LEU A 442 0.68 3.44 12.29
C LEU A 442 -0.78 2.99 12.44
N GLN A 443 -1.56 3.73 13.21
CA GLN A 443 -2.96 3.44 13.48
C GLN A 443 -3.86 4.59 13.03
N PRO A 444 -5.10 4.31 12.58
CA PRO A 444 -6.09 5.33 12.30
C PRO A 444 -6.58 5.99 13.59
N PHE A 445 -6.96 7.24 13.51
CA PHE A 445 -7.69 7.93 14.57
C PHE A 445 -9.07 7.33 14.76
N GLN A 446 -9.63 7.47 15.95
CA GLN A 446 -11.01 7.11 16.23
C GLN A 446 -11.74 8.33 16.80
N ALA A 447 -13.00 8.47 16.46
CA ALA A 447 -13.86 9.51 17.05
C ALA A 447 -15.09 8.86 17.66
N THR A 448 -15.36 9.20 18.93
CA THR A 448 -16.56 8.76 19.64
C THR A 448 -17.49 9.96 19.80
N ALA A 449 -18.65 9.92 19.17
CA ALA A 449 -19.72 10.90 19.30
C ALA A 449 -20.80 10.38 20.23
N VAL A 450 -21.24 11.19 21.18
CA VAL A 450 -22.37 10.86 22.07
C VAL A 450 -23.65 11.43 21.47
N ILE A 451 -24.34 10.60 20.68
CA ILE A 451 -25.56 11.02 20.00
C ILE A 451 -26.75 10.89 20.94
N PRO A 452 -27.57 11.95 21.12
CA PRO A 452 -28.77 11.87 21.94
C PRO A 452 -29.67 10.71 21.50
N VAL A 453 -30.23 9.95 22.45
CA VAL A 453 -31.12 8.79 22.24
C VAL A 453 -30.41 7.50 21.76
N ILE A 454 -29.30 7.60 20.99
CA ILE A 454 -28.56 6.43 20.48
C ILE A 454 -27.45 6.03 21.44
N GLY A 455 -26.79 7.00 22.06
CA GLY A 455 -25.62 6.79 22.94
C GLY A 455 -24.27 7.01 22.22
N PRO A 456 -23.17 6.49 22.77
CA PRO A 456 -21.85 6.64 22.17
C PRO A 456 -21.71 5.80 20.91
N VAL A 457 -21.28 6.43 19.81
CA VAL A 457 -20.96 5.80 18.52
C VAL A 457 -19.50 6.10 18.21
N THR A 458 -18.71 5.05 18.03
CA THR A 458 -17.29 5.17 17.66
C THR A 458 -17.10 4.92 16.19
N VAL A 459 -16.41 5.83 15.52
CA VAL A 459 -16.09 5.79 14.10
C VAL A 459 -14.58 5.80 13.90
N THR A 460 -14.05 4.93 13.07
CA THR A 460 -12.65 5.01 12.63
C THR A 460 -12.52 6.09 11.57
N LEU A 461 -11.57 7.01 11.76
CA LEU A 461 -11.32 8.11 10.85
C LEU A 461 -10.31 7.66 9.78
N GLU A 462 -10.69 7.82 8.53
CA GLU A 462 -9.78 7.65 7.41
C GLU A 462 -8.84 8.85 7.27
N GLY A 463 -7.75 8.70 6.52
CA GLY A 463 -6.80 9.78 6.23
C GLY A 463 -5.41 9.53 6.81
N THR A 464 -4.86 10.49 7.55
CA THR A 464 -3.49 10.41 8.07
C THR A 464 -3.42 9.49 9.28
N PRO A 465 -2.67 8.39 9.26
CA PRO A 465 -2.46 7.56 10.44
C PRO A 465 -1.38 8.15 11.36
N ALA A 466 -1.40 7.77 12.64
CA ALA A 466 -0.36 8.13 13.61
C ALA A 466 0.13 6.92 14.40
N GLY A 467 1.37 6.97 14.89
CA GLY A 467 2.03 5.87 15.61
C GLY A 467 3.50 6.14 15.82
N GLY A 468 4.38 5.25 15.32
CA GLY A 468 5.83 5.41 15.42
C GLY A 468 6.43 6.25 14.29
N ILE A 469 7.50 6.98 14.60
CA ILE A 469 8.18 7.83 13.62
C ILE A 469 8.89 7.02 12.52
N VAL A 470 9.41 5.82 12.83
CA VAL A 470 10.12 5.00 11.82
C VAL A 470 9.17 4.50 10.74
N PRO A 471 8.02 3.85 11.03
CA PRO A 471 7.08 3.49 9.97
C PRO A 471 6.50 4.71 9.25
N ALA A 472 6.38 5.86 9.91
CA ALA A 472 5.97 7.09 9.27
C ALA A 472 7.00 7.57 8.23
N LEU A 473 8.29 7.56 8.55
CA LEU A 473 9.36 7.97 7.64
C LEU A 473 9.64 6.96 6.52
N VAL A 474 9.55 5.66 6.84
CA VAL A 474 9.94 4.61 5.88
C VAL A 474 8.80 4.24 4.93
N ASN A 475 7.57 4.23 5.42
CA ASN A 475 6.42 3.76 4.65
C ASN A 475 5.45 4.90 4.27
N TYR A 476 5.01 5.72 5.23
CA TYR A 476 3.97 6.72 4.98
C TYR A 476 4.47 7.94 4.18
N ALA A 477 5.56 8.59 4.61
CA ALA A 477 6.04 9.79 3.95
C ALA A 477 6.44 9.57 2.47
N PRO A 478 7.15 8.49 2.09
CA PRO A 478 7.44 8.23 0.69
C PRO A 478 6.19 7.98 -0.16
N THR A 479 5.16 7.34 0.40
CA THR A 479 3.88 7.12 -0.28
C THR A 479 3.15 8.43 -0.53
N GLN A 480 3.11 9.35 0.45
CA GLN A 480 2.52 10.68 0.29
C GLN A 480 3.23 11.49 -0.80
N LEU A 481 4.56 11.44 -0.84
CA LEU A 481 5.35 12.09 -1.88
C LEU A 481 5.14 11.46 -3.27
N ALA A 482 4.99 10.13 -3.33
CA ALA A 482 4.64 9.44 -4.58
C ALA A 482 3.27 9.89 -5.10
N GLN A 483 2.27 9.96 -4.22
CA GLN A 483 0.93 10.44 -4.57
C GLN A 483 0.93 11.90 -5.06
N ALA A 484 1.78 12.73 -4.48
CA ALA A 484 1.89 14.15 -4.88
C ALA A 484 2.38 14.34 -6.32
N ILE A 485 3.19 13.41 -6.85
CA ILE A 485 3.71 13.45 -8.22
C ILE A 485 3.03 12.43 -9.16
N ALA A 486 2.02 11.73 -8.69
CA ALA A 486 1.21 10.87 -9.53
C ALA A 486 0.46 11.73 -10.59
N PRO A 487 0.26 11.20 -11.84
CA PRO A 487 -0.36 11.92 -12.93
C PRO A 487 -1.85 12.17 -12.70
#